data_cc5670e2cf2d2a4dba544e055e27fece
#
_entry.id   cc5670e2cf2d2a4dba544e055e27fece
#
_cell.length_a   1.000
_cell.length_b   1.000
_cell.length_c   1.000
_cell.angle_alpha   90.00
_cell.angle_beta   90.00
_cell.angle_gamma   90.00
#
_symmetry.space_group_name_H-M   'P 1'
#
loop_
_entity.id
_entity.type
_entity.pdbx_description
1 polymer ?
#
loop_
_entity_poly.entity_id
_entity_poly.type
_entity_poly.pdbx_seq_one_letter_code
_entity_poly.pdbx_strand_id
1 'polypeptide(L)'
;VLDGAHKRGMRVFMDLVVNHSSDEHEWFKESRKSKDNPYRDYYYWRPGKGKKRPPNNWDSLFEGRAWEYDKATDEWYMHIFSKKQPDLNMSNPKVREEVKDIMRFWLDMGVDGFREDVITYIAKADGLPSAKVKLPAATGMQYYTNLPKVHDYLAEFKRDVLDFYDCFTVGEGPRMEPEVALSYVREGKDKVLDMMINFAHMEADCFITDFLQRPFDLVKLKKAFTKWQTKMYGKGWNALYMENHDHPRIISRYGSEKYRVESGKSIAASYLFQRGTPFVYQGQEIGMINTPLPSLDDYKDIMVKNNARIARSLGLSKETVLRLAQKASRDNARTCMQWSGAPNAGFTNGKPWFVVNSNYKDINVESQLDDPGSILNFYRNALQFRRDNPVVIYGDYVEHMPKSKELYVYERNLAGKKLLVICSYSEKCVRFDAPEGITLDETKQVFGNYDNNFVISNGFTTRPYEMRVYLF
;
A
#
# COMPACT_ATOMS: atom_id res chain seq x y z
N VAL A 1 22.04 7.43 9.37
CA VAL A 1 21.25 6.46 8.60
C VAL A 1 21.70 6.47 7.14
N LEU A 2 21.67 7.59 6.42
CA LEU A 2 22.04 7.72 5.01
C LEU A 2 23.43 7.13 4.70
N ASP A 3 24.47 7.56 5.41
CA ASP A 3 25.84 7.04 5.22
C ASP A 3 25.92 5.52 5.41
N GLY A 4 25.18 5.00 6.41
CA GLY A 4 25.15 3.57 6.69
C GLY A 4 24.45 2.75 5.59
N ALA A 5 23.41 3.30 4.98
CA ALA A 5 22.70 2.72 3.85
C ALA A 5 23.56 2.75 2.57
N HIS A 6 24.10 3.93 2.23
CA HIS A 6 24.91 4.12 1.04
C HIS A 6 26.19 3.27 1.04
N LYS A 7 26.88 3.13 2.19
CA LYS A 7 28.03 2.21 2.35
C LYS A 7 27.67 0.75 2.05
N ARG A 8 26.40 0.38 2.08
CA ARG A 8 25.90 -0.96 1.76
C ARG A 8 25.25 -1.05 0.37
N GLY A 9 25.38 0.01 -0.44
CA GLY A 9 24.76 0.10 -1.77
C GLY A 9 23.23 0.23 -1.73
N MET A 10 22.65 0.63 -0.61
CA MET A 10 21.20 0.86 -0.46
C MET A 10 20.87 2.33 -0.70
N ARG A 11 19.79 2.60 -1.40
CA ARG A 11 19.18 3.93 -1.54
C ARG A 11 18.11 4.15 -0.47
N VAL A 12 17.93 5.40 -0.05
CA VAL A 12 16.96 5.78 0.98
C VAL A 12 15.94 6.75 0.41
N PHE A 13 14.67 6.32 0.43
CA PHE A 13 13.55 7.17 0.04
C PHE A 13 12.83 7.66 1.29
N MET A 14 12.43 8.92 1.28
CA MET A 14 11.65 9.51 2.36
C MET A 14 10.19 9.69 1.96
N ASP A 15 9.31 9.66 2.96
CA ASP A 15 7.91 10.00 2.77
C ASP A 15 7.75 11.52 2.66
N LEU A 16 7.25 12.00 1.52
CA LEU A 16 6.94 13.39 1.25
C LEU A 16 5.44 13.61 1.42
N VAL A 17 5.05 14.11 2.60
CA VAL A 17 3.67 14.36 2.97
C VAL A 17 3.34 15.83 2.72
N VAL A 18 2.76 16.12 1.56
CA VAL A 18 2.52 17.51 1.10
C VAL A 18 1.04 17.84 0.83
N ASN A 19 0.13 16.87 0.99
CA ASN A 19 -1.29 17.19 0.95
C ASN A 19 -1.74 17.97 2.19
N HIS A 20 -1.12 17.76 3.35
CA HIS A 20 -1.50 18.35 4.64
C HIS A 20 -0.26 18.52 5.51
N SER A 21 -0.39 19.31 6.57
CA SER A 21 0.58 19.38 7.65
C SER A 21 -0.03 18.91 8.97
N SER A 22 0.77 18.87 10.06
CA SER A 22 0.23 18.79 11.41
C SER A 22 -0.49 20.07 11.79
N ASP A 23 -1.56 19.99 12.60
CA ASP A 23 -2.17 21.14 13.25
C ASP A 23 -1.23 21.79 14.29
N GLU A 24 -0.14 21.10 14.63
CA GLU A 24 0.93 21.61 15.50
C GLU A 24 2.07 22.26 14.71
N HIS A 25 2.05 22.22 13.38
CA HIS A 25 3.03 22.90 12.53
C HIS A 25 2.92 24.42 12.68
N GLU A 26 4.05 25.12 12.66
CA GLU A 26 4.10 26.56 12.86
C GLU A 26 3.24 27.33 11.86
N TRP A 27 3.25 26.94 10.58
CA TRP A 27 2.40 27.56 9.57
C TRP A 27 0.91 27.52 9.94
N PHE A 28 0.44 26.38 10.50
CA PHE A 28 -0.97 26.26 10.87
C PHE A 28 -1.29 27.08 12.13
N LYS A 29 -0.41 27.05 13.12
CA LYS A 29 -0.57 27.88 14.33
C LYS A 29 -0.64 29.36 13.97
N GLU A 30 0.26 29.82 13.09
CA GLU A 30 0.23 31.20 12.59
C GLU A 30 -1.05 31.50 11.81
N SER A 31 -1.44 30.64 10.89
CA SER A 31 -2.66 30.81 10.06
C SER A 31 -3.95 30.97 10.89
N ARG A 32 -3.98 30.48 12.13
CA ARG A 32 -5.11 30.57 13.06
C ARG A 32 -5.16 31.87 13.85
N LYS A 33 -4.08 32.65 13.89
CA LYS A 33 -4.01 33.84 14.75
C LYS A 33 -4.93 34.94 14.22
N SER A 34 -4.98 35.18 12.92
CA SER A 34 -5.85 36.16 12.30
C SER A 34 -6.15 35.83 10.84
N LYS A 35 -7.16 36.48 10.28
CA LYS A 35 -7.51 36.35 8.83
C LYS A 35 -6.49 37.00 7.92
N ASP A 36 -5.74 37.96 8.42
CA ASP A 36 -4.73 38.73 7.67
C ASP A 36 -3.30 38.20 7.87
N ASN A 37 -3.16 37.05 8.59
CA ASN A 37 -1.84 36.45 8.81
C ASN A 37 -1.23 35.99 7.48
N PRO A 38 0.09 36.20 7.25
CA PRO A 38 0.78 35.77 6.02
C PRO A 38 0.64 34.26 5.68
N TYR A 39 0.45 33.42 6.69
CA TYR A 39 0.24 31.97 6.52
C TYR A 39 -1.24 31.59 6.34
N ARG A 40 -2.18 32.55 6.32
CA ARG A 40 -3.61 32.26 6.22
C ARG A 40 -3.91 31.42 4.99
N ASP A 41 -3.43 31.83 3.83
CA ASP A 41 -3.66 31.17 2.55
C ASP A 41 -2.76 29.94 2.31
N TYR A 42 -1.95 29.52 3.30
CA TYR A 42 -1.26 28.23 3.24
C TYR A 42 -2.22 27.06 3.41
N TYR A 43 -3.42 27.31 3.94
CA TYR A 43 -4.48 26.34 4.19
C TYR A 43 -5.80 26.81 3.57
N TYR A 44 -6.72 25.89 3.39
CA TYR A 44 -8.06 26.21 2.92
C TYR A 44 -8.93 26.67 4.08
N TRP A 45 -9.11 27.97 4.22
CA TRP A 45 -10.02 28.61 5.16
C TRP A 45 -11.23 29.17 4.42
N ARG A 46 -12.44 28.95 4.93
CA ARG A 46 -13.65 29.50 4.33
C ARG A 46 -14.70 29.86 5.39
N PRO A 47 -15.50 30.93 5.19
CA PRO A 47 -16.68 31.14 5.98
C PRO A 47 -17.64 29.98 5.78
N GLY A 48 -18.25 29.52 6.87
CA GLY A 48 -19.31 28.50 6.79
C GLY A 48 -20.66 29.13 6.47
N LYS A 49 -21.67 28.28 6.39
CA LYS A 49 -23.09 28.70 6.41
C LYS A 49 -23.51 28.91 7.87
N GLY A 50 -22.81 29.83 8.57
CA GLY A 50 -22.84 30.01 10.00
C GLY A 50 -21.98 28.98 10.77
N LYS A 51 -21.93 29.10 12.11
CA LYS A 51 -21.07 28.30 13.00
C LYS A 51 -21.36 26.77 12.98
N LYS A 52 -22.54 26.37 12.54
CA LYS A 52 -23.00 24.98 12.58
C LYS A 52 -22.87 24.24 11.25
N ARG A 53 -22.69 24.94 10.14
CA ARG A 53 -22.66 24.35 8.79
C ARG A 53 -21.38 24.75 8.05
N PRO A 54 -20.59 23.73 7.59
CA PRO A 54 -19.37 23.99 6.84
C PRO A 54 -19.66 24.61 5.45
N PRO A 55 -18.63 25.08 4.76
CA PRO A 55 -18.75 25.66 3.41
C PRO A 55 -19.40 24.75 2.38
N ASN A 56 -19.05 23.47 2.41
CA ASN A 56 -19.58 22.44 1.52
C ASN A 56 -19.91 21.14 2.29
N ASN A 57 -20.33 20.09 1.61
CA ASN A 57 -20.76 18.83 2.20
C ASN A 57 -19.72 17.70 2.07
N TRP A 58 -18.46 18.02 1.88
CA TRP A 58 -17.42 17.00 1.75
C TRP A 58 -17.21 16.25 3.06
N ASP A 59 -16.96 14.95 2.92
CA ASP A 59 -16.61 14.08 4.03
C ASP A 59 -15.09 13.93 4.12
N SER A 60 -14.58 13.83 5.34
CA SER A 60 -13.24 13.37 5.64
C SER A 60 -13.13 11.87 5.35
N LEU A 61 -11.97 11.42 4.92
CA LEU A 61 -11.69 9.99 4.73
C LEU A 61 -11.53 9.25 6.07
N PHE A 62 -11.18 9.96 7.14
CA PHE A 62 -10.99 9.37 8.46
C PHE A 62 -12.14 9.61 9.42
N GLU A 63 -12.72 10.82 9.45
CA GLU A 63 -13.71 11.16 10.47
C GLU A 63 -14.70 12.27 10.01
N GLY A 64 -15.93 11.88 9.72
CA GLY A 64 -17.04 12.81 9.56
C GLY A 64 -16.84 13.82 8.43
N ARG A 65 -16.96 15.13 8.73
CA ARG A 65 -16.88 16.20 7.74
C ARG A 65 -15.44 16.54 7.41
N ALA A 66 -15.16 17.01 6.19
CA ALA A 66 -13.86 17.52 5.77
C ALA A 66 -13.55 18.95 6.24
N TRP A 67 -14.31 19.47 7.18
CA TRP A 67 -14.18 20.83 7.69
C TRP A 67 -14.36 20.87 9.19
N GLU A 68 -13.45 21.58 9.88
CA GLU A 68 -13.52 21.85 11.32
C GLU A 68 -13.65 23.36 11.56
N TYR A 69 -14.53 23.73 12.50
CA TYR A 69 -14.77 25.13 12.84
C TYR A 69 -13.74 25.65 13.82
N ASP A 70 -13.07 26.75 13.45
CA ASP A 70 -12.16 27.46 14.31
C ASP A 70 -12.83 28.69 14.97
N LYS A 71 -12.91 28.65 16.31
CA LYS A 71 -13.55 29.73 17.09
C LYS A 71 -12.74 31.03 17.09
N ALA A 72 -11.42 30.96 16.91
CA ALA A 72 -10.55 32.13 16.99
C ALA A 72 -10.80 33.10 15.84
N THR A 73 -11.02 32.56 14.65
CA THR A 73 -11.19 33.36 13.44
C THR A 73 -12.61 33.33 12.85
N ASP A 74 -13.54 32.58 13.48
CA ASP A 74 -14.92 32.42 13.02
C ASP A 74 -15.02 31.92 11.58
N GLU A 75 -14.13 30.97 11.22
CA GLU A 75 -14.09 30.31 9.91
C GLU A 75 -13.83 28.81 10.05
N TRP A 76 -13.90 28.09 8.94
CA TRP A 76 -13.69 26.63 8.86
C TRP A 76 -12.41 26.36 8.08
N TYR A 77 -11.58 25.44 8.58
CA TYR A 77 -10.45 24.92 7.82
C TYR A 77 -10.75 23.51 7.27
N MET A 78 -10.16 23.22 6.12
CA MET A 78 -10.31 21.93 5.44
C MET A 78 -9.35 20.89 6.00
N HIS A 79 -9.83 19.65 6.13
CA HIS A 79 -9.01 18.46 6.37
C HIS A 79 -9.69 17.25 5.73
N ILE A 80 -9.17 16.73 4.63
CA ILE A 80 -9.71 15.50 4.01
C ILE A 80 -9.33 14.23 4.77
N PHE A 81 -8.39 14.30 5.68
CA PHE A 81 -8.00 13.26 6.63
C PHE A 81 -8.42 13.64 8.06
N SER A 82 -7.55 13.49 9.05
CA SER A 82 -7.87 13.89 10.42
C SER A 82 -7.95 15.41 10.56
N LYS A 83 -8.79 15.90 11.48
CA LYS A 83 -8.79 17.33 11.86
C LYS A 83 -7.44 17.84 12.38
N LYS A 84 -6.54 16.92 12.77
CA LYS A 84 -5.16 17.23 13.10
C LYS A 84 -4.23 17.32 11.88
N GLN A 85 -4.78 17.15 10.69
CA GLN A 85 -4.07 17.15 9.41
C GLN A 85 -4.73 18.17 8.46
N PRO A 86 -4.60 19.49 8.71
CA PRO A 86 -5.15 20.54 7.85
C PRO A 86 -4.54 20.48 6.46
N ASP A 87 -5.38 20.57 5.42
CA ASP A 87 -4.97 20.48 4.02
C ASP A 87 -4.23 21.74 3.57
N LEU A 88 -3.05 21.55 2.99
CA LEU A 88 -2.25 22.61 2.38
C LEU A 88 -2.87 23.11 1.07
N ASN A 89 -2.85 24.41 0.87
CA ASN A 89 -3.37 25.07 -0.32
C ASN A 89 -2.31 25.10 -1.43
N MET A 90 -2.21 24.05 -2.23
CA MET A 90 -1.27 23.96 -3.36
C MET A 90 -1.57 24.97 -4.49
N SER A 91 -2.74 25.61 -4.51
CA SER A 91 -2.98 26.70 -5.46
C SER A 91 -2.19 27.97 -5.12
N ASN A 92 -1.72 28.09 -3.87
CA ASN A 92 -0.85 29.17 -3.44
C ASN A 92 0.62 28.88 -3.86
N PRO A 93 1.23 29.72 -4.72
CA PRO A 93 2.61 29.49 -5.18
C PRO A 93 3.65 29.52 -4.03
N LYS A 94 3.38 30.25 -2.95
CA LYS A 94 4.27 30.23 -1.78
C LYS A 94 4.32 28.83 -1.12
N VAL A 95 3.18 28.15 -1.00
CA VAL A 95 3.14 26.78 -0.48
C VAL A 95 3.92 25.84 -1.37
N ARG A 96 3.81 25.98 -2.70
CA ARG A 96 4.61 25.16 -3.62
C ARG A 96 6.10 25.43 -3.50
N GLU A 97 6.51 26.69 -3.27
CA GLU A 97 7.92 27.00 -3.04
C GLU A 97 8.44 26.39 -1.75
N GLU A 98 7.67 26.46 -0.66
CA GLU A 98 8.01 25.78 0.60
C GLU A 98 8.18 24.26 0.40
N VAL A 99 7.31 23.63 -0.40
CA VAL A 99 7.43 22.21 -0.73
C VAL A 99 8.71 21.94 -1.51
N LYS A 100 9.06 22.79 -2.49
CA LYS A 100 10.32 22.68 -3.23
C LYS A 100 11.54 22.83 -2.32
N ASP A 101 11.49 23.72 -1.34
CA ASP A 101 12.56 23.89 -0.35
C ASP A 101 12.70 22.67 0.58
N ILE A 102 11.58 22.05 0.97
CA ILE A 102 11.60 20.77 1.70
C ILE A 102 12.25 19.66 0.85
N MET A 103 11.91 19.57 -0.43
CA MET A 103 12.54 18.60 -1.33
C MET A 103 14.05 18.84 -1.45
N ARG A 104 14.49 20.08 -1.73
CA ARG A 104 15.90 20.46 -1.83
C ARG A 104 16.66 20.10 -0.55
N PHE A 105 16.12 20.46 0.60
CA PHE A 105 16.73 20.18 1.90
C PHE A 105 17.08 18.69 2.08
N TRP A 106 16.14 17.79 1.76
CA TRP A 106 16.37 16.35 1.93
C TRP A 106 17.28 15.77 0.84
N LEU A 107 17.15 16.23 -0.40
CA LEU A 107 18.01 15.79 -1.51
C LEU A 107 19.46 16.26 -1.30
N ASP A 108 19.69 17.51 -0.83
CA ASP A 108 21.01 18.03 -0.48
C ASP A 108 21.64 17.26 0.70
N MET A 109 20.81 16.71 1.59
CA MET A 109 21.25 15.84 2.68
C MET A 109 21.65 14.44 2.20
N GLY A 110 21.32 14.07 0.96
CA GLY A 110 21.65 12.80 0.34
C GLY A 110 20.52 11.75 0.33
N VAL A 111 19.27 12.17 0.49
CA VAL A 111 18.11 11.27 0.24
C VAL A 111 18.02 10.98 -1.26
N ASP A 112 17.78 9.72 -1.64
CA ASP A 112 17.78 9.25 -3.02
C ASP A 112 16.42 9.39 -3.72
N GLY A 113 15.43 9.94 -3.04
CA GLY A 113 14.11 10.19 -3.62
C GLY A 113 12.97 10.17 -2.61
N PHE A 114 11.75 10.19 -3.13
CA PHE A 114 10.55 10.33 -2.30
C PHE A 114 9.47 9.29 -2.63
N ARG A 115 8.79 8.83 -1.59
CA ARG A 115 7.42 8.31 -1.69
C ARG A 115 6.47 9.46 -1.39
N GLU A 116 5.64 9.83 -2.33
CA GLU A 116 4.77 10.99 -2.25
C GLU A 116 3.37 10.56 -1.77
N ASP A 117 3.06 10.92 -0.52
CA ASP A 117 1.83 10.54 0.17
C ASP A 117 0.61 11.15 -0.49
N VAL A 118 -0.38 10.31 -0.83
CA VAL A 118 -1.66 10.67 -1.46
C VAL A 118 -1.53 11.79 -2.50
N ILE A 119 -0.48 11.78 -3.28
CA ILE A 119 -0.08 12.86 -4.18
C ILE A 119 -1.16 13.27 -5.17
N THR A 120 -2.07 12.37 -5.48
CA THR A 120 -3.20 12.60 -6.37
C THR A 120 -4.28 13.51 -5.76
N TYR A 121 -4.17 13.86 -4.47
CA TYR A 121 -5.15 14.66 -3.73
C TYR A 121 -4.71 16.11 -3.49
N ILE A 122 -3.51 16.50 -3.87
CA ILE A 122 -2.94 17.83 -3.56
C ILE A 122 -3.68 18.99 -4.22
N ALA A 123 -4.38 18.78 -5.34
CA ALA A 123 -5.23 19.78 -5.96
C ALA A 123 -6.68 19.68 -5.48
N LYS A 124 -7.35 20.81 -5.36
CA LYS A 124 -8.79 20.91 -5.06
C LYS A 124 -9.49 21.67 -6.17
N ALA A 125 -10.76 21.32 -6.43
CA ALA A 125 -11.57 22.00 -7.42
C ALA A 125 -11.80 23.47 -7.04
N ASP A 126 -11.74 24.36 -8.04
CA ASP A 126 -11.95 25.79 -7.83
C ASP A 126 -13.33 26.07 -7.22
N GLY A 127 -13.37 27.00 -6.27
CA GLY A 127 -14.59 27.35 -5.56
C GLY A 127 -15.10 26.30 -4.55
N LEU A 128 -14.44 25.15 -4.44
CA LEU A 128 -14.76 24.08 -3.48
C LEU A 128 -16.27 23.71 -3.49
N PRO A 129 -16.85 23.29 -4.63
CA PRO A 129 -18.28 23.11 -4.79
C PRO A 129 -18.83 21.98 -3.90
N SER A 130 -20.08 22.11 -3.47
CA SER A 130 -20.78 21.00 -2.80
C SER A 130 -21.04 19.85 -3.76
N ALA A 131 -20.89 18.62 -3.29
CA ALA A 131 -21.30 17.44 -4.03
C ALA A 131 -22.81 17.38 -4.21
N LYS A 132 -23.28 17.09 -5.42
CA LYS A 132 -24.71 16.98 -5.75
C LYS A 132 -25.37 15.79 -5.05
N VAL A 133 -24.62 14.70 -4.88
CA VAL A 133 -25.09 13.48 -4.22
C VAL A 133 -24.25 13.23 -2.97
N LYS A 134 -24.93 12.98 -1.85
CA LYS A 134 -24.24 12.55 -0.63
C LYS A 134 -24.08 11.04 -0.67
N LEU A 135 -22.84 10.59 -0.58
CA LEU A 135 -22.47 9.17 -0.53
C LEU A 135 -22.45 8.67 0.93
N PRO A 136 -22.52 7.35 1.16
CA PRO A 136 -22.35 6.78 2.50
C PRO A 136 -20.99 7.07 3.12
N ALA A 137 -19.96 7.27 2.29
CA ALA A 137 -18.60 7.65 2.67
C ALA A 137 -17.92 8.44 1.56
N ALA A 138 -16.94 9.28 1.91
CA ALA A 138 -16.10 10.03 0.98
C ALA A 138 -16.88 10.94 0.00
N THR A 139 -17.98 11.55 0.46
CA THR A 139 -18.70 12.59 -0.31
C THR A 139 -17.73 13.70 -0.72
N GLY A 140 -17.77 14.11 -1.98
CA GLY A 140 -16.94 15.19 -2.51
C GLY A 140 -15.59 14.75 -3.06
N MET A 141 -15.25 13.47 -2.99
CA MET A 141 -13.96 12.92 -3.44
C MET A 141 -13.62 13.28 -4.89
N GLN A 142 -14.60 13.37 -5.79
CA GLN A 142 -14.40 13.78 -7.18
C GLN A 142 -13.84 15.19 -7.34
N TYR A 143 -13.86 16.02 -6.30
CA TYR A 143 -13.38 17.41 -6.33
C TYR A 143 -11.95 17.58 -5.79
N TYR A 144 -11.29 16.47 -5.41
CA TYR A 144 -9.90 16.51 -4.97
C TYR A 144 -9.07 15.28 -5.40
N THR A 145 -9.62 14.38 -6.22
CA THR A 145 -8.91 13.17 -6.67
C THR A 145 -8.51 13.28 -8.13
N ASN A 146 -7.23 13.11 -8.44
CA ASN A 146 -6.70 13.08 -9.81
C ASN A 146 -7.13 14.28 -10.68
N LEU A 147 -7.18 15.47 -10.10
CA LEU A 147 -7.50 16.68 -10.87
C LEU A 147 -6.35 17.05 -11.82
N PRO A 148 -6.63 17.63 -13.01
CA PRO A 148 -5.58 18.03 -13.97
C PRO A 148 -4.48 18.90 -13.35
N LYS A 149 -4.82 19.81 -12.45
CA LYS A 149 -3.86 20.67 -11.73
C LYS A 149 -2.79 19.91 -10.93
N VAL A 150 -3.02 18.64 -10.58
CA VAL A 150 -1.99 17.81 -9.93
C VAL A 150 -0.78 17.66 -10.85
N HIS A 151 -1.02 17.42 -12.15
CA HIS A 151 0.07 17.29 -13.13
C HIS A 151 0.87 18.59 -13.29
N ASP A 152 0.20 19.73 -13.25
CA ASP A 152 0.86 21.04 -13.34
C ASP A 152 1.80 21.26 -12.15
N TYR A 153 1.36 20.92 -10.93
CA TYR A 153 2.17 21.04 -9.71
C TYR A 153 3.36 20.06 -9.71
N LEU A 154 3.13 18.82 -10.10
CA LEU A 154 4.20 17.83 -10.20
C LEU A 154 5.21 18.18 -11.29
N ALA A 155 4.76 18.68 -12.43
CA ALA A 155 5.65 19.19 -13.49
C ALA A 155 6.48 20.37 -13.01
N GLU A 156 5.91 21.27 -12.19
CA GLU A 156 6.63 22.36 -11.55
C GLU A 156 7.70 21.80 -10.58
N PHE A 157 7.35 20.86 -9.69
CA PHE A 157 8.31 20.25 -8.76
C PHE A 157 9.42 19.52 -9.49
N LYS A 158 9.08 18.77 -10.54
CA LYS A 158 10.06 18.07 -11.37
C LYS A 158 11.04 19.05 -12.02
N ARG A 159 10.55 20.04 -12.76
CA ARG A 159 11.34 21.04 -13.48
C ARG A 159 12.24 21.85 -12.54
N ASP A 160 11.70 22.29 -11.40
CA ASP A 160 12.36 23.26 -10.51
C ASP A 160 13.25 22.59 -9.45
N VAL A 161 13.10 21.29 -9.20
CA VAL A 161 13.86 20.55 -8.19
C VAL A 161 14.36 19.21 -8.71
N LEU A 162 13.46 18.25 -9.02
CA LEU A 162 13.85 16.84 -9.18
C LEU A 162 14.80 16.62 -10.37
N ASP A 163 14.66 17.38 -11.45
CA ASP A 163 15.53 17.27 -12.63
C ASP A 163 16.99 17.66 -12.36
N PHE A 164 17.31 18.25 -11.20
CA PHE A 164 18.68 18.59 -10.78
C PHE A 164 19.35 17.51 -9.93
N TYR A 165 18.64 16.42 -9.59
CA TYR A 165 19.14 15.36 -8.71
C TYR A 165 18.97 13.98 -9.36
N ASP A 166 19.92 13.05 -9.08
CA ASP A 166 19.74 11.62 -9.38
C ASP A 166 18.79 11.01 -8.31
N CYS A 167 17.51 11.24 -8.45
CA CYS A 167 16.50 10.82 -7.50
C CYS A 167 15.36 10.07 -8.19
N PHE A 168 14.60 9.32 -7.40
CA PHE A 168 13.46 8.52 -7.87
C PHE A 168 12.20 8.88 -7.08
N THR A 169 11.04 8.93 -7.76
CA THR A 169 9.77 9.30 -7.15
C THR A 169 8.73 8.20 -7.27
N VAL A 170 7.99 7.97 -6.17
CA VAL A 170 6.90 6.99 -6.10
C VAL A 170 5.67 7.67 -5.54
N GLY A 171 4.68 7.91 -6.38
CA GLY A 171 3.42 8.51 -5.96
C GLY A 171 2.44 7.49 -5.40
N GLU A 172 1.75 7.82 -4.34
CA GLU A 172 0.62 7.04 -3.85
C GLU A 172 -0.67 7.49 -4.51
N GLY A 173 -1.35 6.54 -5.20
CA GLY A 173 -2.60 6.79 -5.94
C GLY A 173 -3.74 5.88 -5.51
N PRO A 174 -4.48 6.21 -4.42
CA PRO A 174 -5.66 5.45 -4.04
C PRO A 174 -6.73 5.48 -5.13
N ARG A 175 -7.44 4.35 -5.31
CA ARG A 175 -8.56 4.21 -6.26
C ARG A 175 -8.21 4.61 -7.70
N MET A 176 -7.01 4.25 -8.14
CA MET A 176 -6.46 4.63 -9.43
C MET A 176 -6.67 3.50 -10.46
N GLU A 177 -7.03 3.87 -11.67
CA GLU A 177 -7.05 2.99 -12.84
C GLU A 177 -5.70 3.06 -13.58
N PRO A 178 -5.27 1.99 -14.28
CA PRO A 178 -3.99 2.00 -14.99
C PRO A 178 -3.84 3.14 -16.00
N GLU A 179 -4.92 3.52 -16.67
CA GLU A 179 -4.94 4.62 -17.63
C GLU A 179 -4.64 5.98 -16.97
N VAL A 180 -5.16 6.18 -15.75
CA VAL A 180 -4.85 7.36 -14.93
C VAL A 180 -3.42 7.31 -14.43
N ALA A 181 -2.94 6.16 -13.94
CA ALA A 181 -1.55 6.00 -13.52
C ALA A 181 -0.58 6.33 -14.66
N LEU A 182 -0.89 5.90 -15.88
CA LEU A 182 -0.07 6.20 -17.06
C LEU A 182 0.05 7.70 -17.36
N SER A 183 -0.91 8.54 -16.96
CA SER A 183 -0.78 9.99 -17.13
C SER A 183 0.32 10.60 -16.25
N TYR A 184 0.71 9.92 -15.17
CA TYR A 184 1.82 10.34 -14.29
C TYR A 184 3.18 9.76 -14.69
N VAL A 185 3.21 8.48 -15.16
CA VAL A 185 4.44 7.68 -15.24
C VAL A 185 4.84 7.24 -16.64
N ARG A 186 4.04 7.55 -17.67
CA ARG A 186 4.39 7.17 -19.05
C ARG A 186 5.67 7.88 -19.48
N GLU A 187 6.61 7.12 -20.01
CA GLU A 187 7.84 7.70 -20.55
C GLU A 187 7.55 8.77 -21.62
N GLY A 188 8.25 9.91 -21.53
CA GLY A 188 8.07 11.06 -22.40
C GLY A 188 8.17 12.39 -21.66
N LYS A 189 7.90 13.48 -22.35
CA LYS A 189 8.01 14.85 -21.80
C LYS A 189 7.04 15.15 -20.67
N ASP A 190 5.90 14.44 -20.65
CA ASP A 190 4.84 14.66 -19.67
C ASP A 190 4.95 13.75 -18.45
N LYS A 191 6.03 12.96 -18.36
CA LYS A 191 6.32 12.12 -17.17
C LYS A 191 6.61 13.02 -15.98
N VAL A 192 5.83 12.87 -14.92
CA VAL A 192 5.97 13.67 -13.68
C VAL A 192 6.38 12.84 -12.47
N LEU A 193 6.20 11.51 -12.51
CA LEU A 193 6.62 10.55 -11.49
C LEU A 193 7.24 9.32 -12.15
N ASP A 194 8.09 8.60 -11.41
CA ASP A 194 8.71 7.37 -11.92
C ASP A 194 7.81 6.15 -11.76
N MET A 195 7.03 6.09 -10.68
CA MET A 195 6.15 4.97 -10.37
C MET A 195 4.91 5.42 -9.59
N MET A 196 3.83 4.63 -9.69
CA MET A 196 2.62 4.82 -8.87
C MET A 196 2.31 3.55 -8.08
N ILE A 197 2.04 3.72 -6.79
CA ILE A 197 1.45 2.70 -5.93
C ILE A 197 -0.07 2.74 -6.12
N ASN A 198 -0.66 1.60 -6.48
CA ASN A 198 -2.11 1.42 -6.59
C ASN A 198 -2.63 0.48 -5.51
N PHE A 199 -3.94 0.52 -5.24
CA PHE A 199 -4.59 -0.28 -4.19
C PHE A 199 -5.56 -1.34 -4.74
N ALA A 200 -5.66 -1.50 -6.06
CA ALA A 200 -6.69 -2.34 -6.69
C ALA A 200 -6.70 -3.80 -6.19
N HIS A 201 -5.52 -4.39 -5.95
CA HIS A 201 -5.38 -5.75 -5.44
C HIS A 201 -5.70 -5.87 -3.95
N MET A 202 -5.59 -4.76 -3.18
CA MET A 202 -5.94 -4.71 -1.77
C MET A 202 -7.46 -4.56 -1.54
N GLU A 203 -8.24 -4.34 -2.60
CA GLU A 203 -9.69 -4.22 -2.53
C GLU A 203 -10.44 -5.55 -2.79
N ALA A 204 -9.72 -6.68 -2.92
CA ALA A 204 -10.30 -7.98 -3.25
C ALA A 204 -11.33 -8.48 -2.22
N ASP A 205 -11.22 -8.05 -0.97
CA ASP A 205 -12.13 -8.38 0.13
C ASP A 205 -12.95 -7.18 0.63
N CYS A 206 -12.78 -5.97 0.07
CA CYS A 206 -13.50 -4.78 0.51
C CYS A 206 -14.98 -4.81 0.10
N PHE A 207 -15.85 -4.29 0.97
CA PHE A 207 -17.26 -4.09 0.67
C PHE A 207 -17.60 -2.62 0.43
N ILE A 208 -17.63 -1.80 1.47
CA ILE A 208 -17.85 -0.35 1.40
C ILE A 208 -16.59 0.39 1.86
N THR A 209 -15.93 -0.17 2.87
CA THR A 209 -14.69 0.32 3.46
C THR A 209 -13.80 -0.88 3.75
N ASP A 210 -12.50 -0.65 3.96
CA ASP A 210 -11.54 -1.69 4.38
C ASP A 210 -11.90 -2.34 5.72
N PHE A 211 -12.70 -1.65 6.54
CA PHE A 211 -13.18 -2.17 7.82
C PHE A 211 -14.31 -3.20 7.67
N LEU A 212 -15.17 -3.03 6.66
CA LEU A 212 -16.27 -3.96 6.35
C LEU A 212 -15.81 -4.93 5.26
N GLN A 213 -15.12 -5.98 5.68
CA GLN A 213 -14.57 -6.98 4.78
C GLN A 213 -15.58 -8.06 4.42
N ARG A 214 -15.51 -8.54 3.17
CA ARG A 214 -16.11 -9.78 2.68
C ARG A 214 -15.09 -10.93 2.78
N PRO A 215 -15.50 -12.18 2.60
CA PRO A 215 -14.56 -13.26 2.36
C PRO A 215 -13.64 -12.90 1.19
N PHE A 216 -12.37 -13.29 1.30
CA PHE A 216 -11.37 -13.09 0.25
C PHE A 216 -11.82 -13.72 -1.08
N ASP A 217 -11.64 -12.99 -2.17
CA ASP A 217 -12.00 -13.42 -3.52
C ASP A 217 -10.76 -13.40 -4.42
N LEU A 218 -10.17 -14.58 -4.63
CA LEU A 218 -8.98 -14.75 -5.47
C LEU A 218 -9.22 -14.29 -6.92
N VAL A 219 -10.45 -14.45 -7.45
CA VAL A 219 -10.76 -14.01 -8.82
C VAL A 219 -10.63 -12.49 -8.94
N LYS A 220 -11.07 -11.76 -7.92
CA LYS A 220 -10.89 -10.28 -7.89
C LYS A 220 -9.42 -9.89 -7.79
N LEU A 221 -8.65 -10.55 -6.92
CA LEU A 221 -7.21 -10.31 -6.80
C LEU A 221 -6.51 -10.51 -8.14
N LYS A 222 -6.73 -11.65 -8.79
CA LYS A 222 -6.14 -11.96 -10.10
C LYS A 222 -6.53 -10.94 -11.17
N LYS A 223 -7.81 -10.59 -11.22
CA LYS A 223 -8.31 -9.57 -12.16
C LYS A 223 -7.62 -8.22 -11.98
N ALA A 224 -7.37 -7.81 -10.73
CA ALA A 224 -6.62 -6.60 -10.45
C ALA A 224 -5.18 -6.70 -10.98
N PHE A 225 -4.45 -7.76 -10.63
CA PHE A 225 -3.08 -7.95 -11.11
C PHE A 225 -3.02 -8.04 -12.64
N THR A 226 -3.86 -8.85 -13.27
CA THR A 226 -3.89 -9.00 -14.73
C THR A 226 -4.13 -7.68 -15.43
N LYS A 227 -5.08 -6.88 -14.93
CA LYS A 227 -5.39 -5.56 -15.46
C LYS A 227 -4.15 -4.65 -15.43
N TRP A 228 -3.47 -4.57 -14.27
CA TRP A 228 -2.29 -3.73 -14.11
C TRP A 228 -1.10 -4.26 -14.90
N GLN A 229 -0.84 -5.58 -14.89
CA GLN A 229 0.24 -6.18 -15.66
C GLN A 229 0.09 -5.93 -17.17
N THR A 230 -1.12 -6.13 -17.70
CA THR A 230 -1.37 -5.99 -19.15
C THR A 230 -1.43 -4.53 -19.62
N LYS A 231 -2.09 -3.65 -18.85
CA LYS A 231 -2.27 -2.24 -19.25
C LYS A 231 -1.00 -1.40 -19.12
N MET A 232 -0.15 -1.73 -18.14
CA MET A 232 1.12 -1.02 -17.91
C MET A 232 2.27 -1.58 -18.76
N TYR A 233 2.12 -2.76 -19.37
CA TYR A 233 3.18 -3.39 -20.16
C TYR A 233 3.64 -2.49 -21.31
N GLY A 234 4.96 -2.25 -21.39
CA GLY A 234 5.58 -1.40 -22.42
C GLY A 234 5.24 0.10 -22.33
N LYS A 235 4.51 0.56 -21.31
CA LYS A 235 4.06 1.96 -21.19
C LYS A 235 4.41 2.61 -19.86
N GLY A 236 4.56 1.84 -18.81
CA GLY A 236 4.86 2.31 -17.47
C GLY A 236 5.41 1.18 -16.61
N TRP A 237 5.61 1.43 -15.30
CA TRP A 237 6.21 0.47 -14.38
C TRP A 237 5.33 0.30 -13.14
N ASN A 238 5.11 -0.95 -12.69
CA ASN A 238 4.25 -1.25 -11.55
C ASN A 238 5.01 -1.23 -10.23
N ALA A 239 4.40 -0.71 -9.17
CA ALA A 239 4.72 -1.05 -7.79
C ALA A 239 4.01 -2.36 -7.42
N LEU A 240 4.76 -3.33 -6.92
CA LEU A 240 4.26 -4.64 -6.52
C LEU A 240 4.35 -4.78 -5.00
N TYR A 241 3.24 -4.98 -4.32
CA TYR A 241 3.22 -5.18 -2.86
C TYR A 241 2.02 -6.01 -2.43
N MET A 242 2.07 -6.56 -1.23
CA MET A 242 0.95 -7.25 -0.58
C MET A 242 0.70 -6.76 0.84
N GLU A 243 1.67 -6.07 1.45
CA GLU A 243 1.53 -5.42 2.75
C GLU A 243 2.05 -3.98 2.72
N ASN A 244 1.47 -3.14 3.57
CA ASN A 244 1.98 -1.83 3.92
C ASN A 244 1.47 -1.43 5.33
N HIS A 245 1.80 -0.22 5.78
CA HIS A 245 1.40 0.30 7.08
C HIS A 245 -0.10 0.65 7.20
N ASP A 246 -0.87 0.57 6.12
CA ASP A 246 -2.29 0.92 6.07
C ASP A 246 -3.22 -0.29 5.89
N HIS A 247 -2.68 -1.50 5.86
CA HIS A 247 -3.45 -2.74 5.76
C HIS A 247 -3.04 -3.75 6.83
N PRO A 248 -3.93 -4.66 7.24
CA PRO A 248 -3.56 -5.76 8.13
C PRO A 248 -2.58 -6.72 7.45
N ARG A 249 -1.94 -7.60 8.24
CA ARG A 249 -0.97 -8.59 7.76
C ARG A 249 -1.60 -9.52 6.73
N ILE A 250 -0.90 -9.74 5.61
CA ILE A 250 -1.47 -10.41 4.44
C ILE A 250 -1.77 -11.90 4.69
N ILE A 251 -0.97 -12.59 5.49
CA ILE A 251 -1.22 -14.00 5.83
C ILE A 251 -2.55 -14.13 6.57
N SER A 252 -2.83 -13.25 7.53
CA SER A 252 -4.11 -13.23 8.26
C SER A 252 -5.28 -12.76 7.38
N ARG A 253 -5.03 -11.99 6.32
CA ARG A 253 -6.05 -11.41 5.46
C ARG A 253 -6.40 -12.29 4.26
N TYR A 254 -5.40 -12.75 3.49
CA TYR A 254 -5.56 -13.52 2.25
C TYR A 254 -4.97 -14.92 2.30
N GLY A 255 -4.19 -15.24 3.32
CA GLY A 255 -3.55 -16.53 3.56
C GLY A 255 -4.25 -17.36 4.63
N SER A 256 -3.46 -18.17 5.30
CA SER A 256 -3.87 -19.00 6.43
C SER A 256 -2.82 -19.00 7.53
N GLU A 257 -3.21 -18.63 8.73
CA GLU A 257 -2.32 -18.70 9.90
C GLU A 257 -1.97 -20.14 10.26
N LYS A 258 -2.86 -21.09 9.95
CA LYS A 258 -2.62 -22.53 10.12
C LYS A 258 -1.53 -23.04 9.17
N TYR A 259 -1.51 -22.58 7.95
CA TYR A 259 -0.50 -22.87 6.94
C TYR A 259 0.36 -21.64 6.69
N ARG A 260 0.86 -21.03 7.77
CA ARG A 260 1.54 -19.72 7.74
C ARG A 260 2.73 -19.70 6.77
N VAL A 261 3.59 -20.72 6.85
CA VAL A 261 4.80 -20.77 6.01
C VAL A 261 4.43 -21.00 4.55
N GLU A 262 3.56 -21.96 4.29
CA GLU A 262 3.15 -22.31 2.94
C GLU A 262 2.38 -21.17 2.29
N SER A 263 1.40 -20.56 2.99
CA SER A 263 0.62 -19.45 2.47
C SER A 263 1.45 -18.19 2.30
N GLY A 264 2.36 -17.90 3.22
CA GLY A 264 3.30 -16.79 3.12
C GLY A 264 4.18 -16.88 1.87
N LYS A 265 4.72 -18.05 1.55
CA LYS A 265 5.51 -18.28 0.33
C LYS A 265 4.65 -18.25 -0.94
N SER A 266 3.45 -18.84 -0.92
CA SER A 266 2.53 -18.82 -2.06
C SER A 266 2.10 -17.39 -2.42
N ILE A 267 1.73 -16.59 -1.40
CA ILE A 267 1.41 -15.16 -1.58
C ILE A 267 2.63 -14.40 -2.11
N ALA A 268 3.83 -14.64 -1.54
CA ALA A 268 5.05 -13.99 -2.00
C ALA A 268 5.36 -14.31 -3.45
N ALA A 269 5.29 -15.59 -3.87
CA ALA A 269 5.49 -16.00 -5.26
C ALA A 269 4.49 -15.35 -6.21
N SER A 270 3.24 -15.19 -5.79
CA SER A 270 2.17 -14.66 -6.63
C SER A 270 2.42 -13.23 -7.12
N TYR A 271 3.24 -12.41 -6.40
CA TYR A 271 3.53 -11.05 -6.82
C TYR A 271 5.01 -10.78 -7.12
N LEU A 272 5.97 -11.46 -6.44
CA LEU A 272 7.39 -11.24 -6.65
C LEU A 272 7.86 -11.59 -8.06
N PHE A 273 7.21 -12.52 -8.75
CA PHE A 273 7.54 -12.92 -10.11
C PHE A 273 6.78 -12.14 -11.20
N GLN A 274 6.06 -11.08 -10.84
CA GLN A 274 5.41 -10.18 -11.79
C GLN A 274 6.35 -9.04 -12.25
N ARG A 275 5.96 -8.34 -13.33
CA ARG A 275 6.66 -7.15 -13.83
C ARG A 275 6.37 -5.94 -12.94
N GLY A 276 7.42 -5.31 -12.42
CA GLY A 276 7.34 -4.15 -11.54
C GLY A 276 8.43 -4.17 -10.49
N THR A 277 8.47 -3.20 -9.59
CA THR A 277 9.37 -3.16 -8.44
C THR A 277 8.66 -3.73 -7.22
N PRO A 278 9.18 -4.81 -6.60
CA PRO A 278 8.58 -5.36 -5.38
C PRO A 278 8.90 -4.47 -4.18
N PHE A 279 7.86 -4.18 -3.40
CA PHE A 279 7.95 -3.59 -2.07
C PHE A 279 7.65 -4.69 -1.06
N VAL A 280 8.51 -4.84 -0.07
CA VAL A 280 8.36 -5.79 1.03
C VAL A 280 8.22 -4.99 2.31
N TYR A 281 7.06 -5.10 2.96
CA TYR A 281 6.82 -4.40 4.21
C TYR A 281 7.51 -5.12 5.37
N GLN A 282 8.08 -4.36 6.32
CA GLN A 282 8.76 -4.92 7.49
C GLN A 282 7.91 -5.97 8.21
N GLY A 283 8.47 -7.16 8.39
CA GLY A 283 7.80 -8.30 9.01
C GLY A 283 7.02 -9.20 8.04
N GLN A 284 6.73 -8.75 6.81
CA GLN A 284 6.15 -9.60 5.78
C GLN A 284 7.10 -10.73 5.40
N GLU A 285 8.41 -10.44 5.31
CA GLU A 285 9.47 -11.37 4.96
C GLU A 285 9.70 -12.49 5.98
N ILE A 286 9.21 -12.32 7.21
CA ILE A 286 9.23 -13.36 8.25
C ILE A 286 7.84 -13.94 8.53
N GLY A 287 6.83 -13.50 7.77
CA GLY A 287 5.46 -13.98 7.93
C GLY A 287 4.81 -13.56 9.24
N MET A 288 4.98 -12.31 9.67
CA MET A 288 4.20 -11.75 10.79
C MET A 288 2.71 -11.80 10.47
N ILE A 289 1.91 -12.06 11.51
CA ILE A 289 0.44 -12.16 11.43
C ILE A 289 -0.22 -11.06 12.26
N ASN A 290 -1.53 -10.94 12.16
CA ASN A 290 -2.32 -9.97 12.94
C ASN A 290 -2.15 -10.18 14.45
N THR A 291 -2.33 -9.08 15.19
CA THR A 291 -2.33 -9.08 16.67
C THR A 291 -3.72 -8.66 17.14
N PRO A 292 -4.62 -9.60 17.44
CA PRO A 292 -5.96 -9.27 17.89
C PRO A 292 -5.91 -8.63 19.27
N LEU A 293 -6.30 -7.35 19.37
CA LEU A 293 -6.39 -6.66 20.65
C LEU A 293 -7.71 -6.99 21.37
N PRO A 294 -7.72 -7.05 22.72
CA PRO A 294 -8.85 -7.53 23.48
C PRO A 294 -10.01 -6.55 23.57
N SER A 295 -9.77 -5.24 23.38
CA SER A 295 -10.77 -4.19 23.46
C SER A 295 -10.64 -3.18 22.32
N LEU A 296 -11.75 -2.56 21.92
CA LEU A 296 -11.74 -1.44 20.97
C LEU A 296 -10.95 -0.23 21.48
N ASP A 297 -10.82 -0.07 22.78
CA ASP A 297 -10.10 1.03 23.41
C ASP A 297 -8.56 0.87 23.31
N ASP A 298 -8.08 -0.36 23.08
CA ASP A 298 -6.65 -0.65 22.92
C ASP A 298 -6.12 -0.24 21.55
N TYR A 299 -7.01 -0.08 20.55
CA TYR A 299 -6.64 0.37 19.21
C TYR A 299 -6.26 1.84 19.19
N LYS A 300 -5.13 2.16 18.57
CA LYS A 300 -4.67 3.53 18.34
C LYS A 300 -5.18 4.10 17.02
N ASP A 301 -5.49 3.22 16.07
CA ASP A 301 -5.99 3.62 14.75
C ASP A 301 -7.33 4.38 14.86
N ILE A 302 -7.33 5.65 14.45
CA ILE A 302 -8.52 6.50 14.45
C ILE A 302 -9.64 5.94 13.56
N MET A 303 -9.29 5.21 12.49
CA MET A 303 -10.27 4.58 11.62
C MET A 303 -11.05 3.49 12.34
N VAL A 304 -10.42 2.72 13.24
CA VAL A 304 -11.14 1.74 14.07
C VAL A 304 -12.20 2.42 14.92
N LYS A 305 -11.85 3.53 15.59
CA LYS A 305 -12.78 4.28 16.46
C LYS A 305 -13.96 4.81 15.67
N ASN A 306 -13.71 5.37 14.50
CA ASN A 306 -14.77 5.94 13.64
C ASN A 306 -15.66 4.88 13.01
N ASN A 307 -15.06 3.83 12.43
CA ASN A 307 -15.81 2.72 11.84
C ASN A 307 -16.60 1.95 12.91
N ALA A 308 -16.05 1.78 14.13
CA ALA A 308 -16.76 1.17 15.25
C ALA A 308 -18.01 1.98 15.61
N ARG A 309 -17.93 3.33 15.66
CA ARG A 309 -19.07 4.19 15.89
C ARG A 309 -20.14 4.03 14.81
N ILE A 310 -19.74 4.03 13.53
CA ILE A 310 -20.67 3.83 12.40
C ILE A 310 -21.30 2.44 12.47
N ALA A 311 -20.53 1.38 12.64
CA ALA A 311 -21.01 0.01 12.70
C ALA A 311 -22.02 -0.18 13.84
N ARG A 312 -21.77 0.41 15.00
CA ARG A 312 -22.71 0.39 16.12
C ARG A 312 -24.00 1.18 15.84
N SER A 313 -23.90 2.32 15.15
CA SER A 313 -25.10 3.07 14.73
C SER A 313 -25.96 2.30 13.72
N LEU A 314 -25.39 1.34 13.01
CA LEU A 314 -26.07 0.39 12.13
C LEU A 314 -26.58 -0.86 12.87
N GLY A 315 -26.47 -0.92 14.20
CA GLY A 315 -27.00 -1.99 15.03
C GLY A 315 -26.08 -3.20 15.25
N LEU A 316 -24.79 -3.13 14.83
CA LEU A 316 -23.86 -4.23 15.08
C LEU A 316 -23.50 -4.32 16.58
N SER A 317 -23.38 -5.54 17.10
CA SER A 317 -22.98 -5.75 18.50
C SER A 317 -21.51 -5.34 18.73
N LYS A 318 -21.15 -5.06 19.99
CA LYS A 318 -19.77 -4.69 20.37
C LYS A 318 -18.78 -5.79 20.00
N GLU A 319 -19.15 -7.03 20.17
CA GLU A 319 -18.34 -8.24 19.87
C GLU A 319 -18.10 -8.37 18.37
N THR A 320 -19.14 -8.11 17.55
CA THR A 320 -19.00 -8.12 16.09
C THR A 320 -18.07 -7.01 15.61
N VAL A 321 -18.22 -5.81 16.16
CA VAL A 321 -17.35 -4.67 15.83
C VAL A 321 -15.91 -4.93 16.25
N LEU A 322 -15.70 -5.53 17.43
CA LEU A 322 -14.34 -5.92 17.87
C LEU A 322 -13.72 -6.94 16.92
N ARG A 323 -14.45 -7.98 16.49
CA ARG A 323 -13.94 -8.96 15.50
C ARG A 323 -13.58 -8.31 14.18
N LEU A 324 -14.35 -7.33 13.71
CA LEU A 324 -14.01 -6.57 12.51
C LEU A 324 -12.73 -5.77 12.71
N ALA A 325 -12.56 -5.09 13.85
CA ALA A 325 -11.35 -4.36 14.19
C ALA A 325 -10.12 -5.28 14.24
N GLN A 326 -10.24 -6.46 14.87
CA GLN A 326 -9.16 -7.44 14.94
C GLN A 326 -8.68 -7.89 13.56
N LYS A 327 -9.59 -8.00 12.58
CA LYS A 327 -9.25 -8.37 11.20
C LYS A 327 -8.68 -7.21 10.39
N ALA A 328 -9.30 -6.03 10.47
CA ALA A 328 -9.14 -4.97 9.49
C ALA A 328 -8.27 -3.80 9.95
N SER A 329 -7.92 -3.72 11.27
CA SER A 329 -7.16 -2.59 11.77
C SER A 329 -5.75 -2.51 11.18
N ARG A 330 -5.34 -1.29 10.84
CA ARG A 330 -3.96 -0.95 10.46
C ARG A 330 -2.97 -1.19 11.60
N ASP A 331 -3.44 -1.17 12.85
CA ASP A 331 -2.60 -1.45 14.03
C ASP A 331 -1.96 -2.85 13.97
N ASN A 332 -2.55 -3.81 13.26
CA ASN A 332 -1.96 -5.12 13.02
C ASN A 332 -0.60 -5.04 12.29
N ALA A 333 -0.46 -4.14 11.34
CA ALA A 333 0.79 -3.92 10.60
C ALA A 333 1.77 -3.00 11.36
N ARG A 334 1.30 -2.31 12.40
CA ARG A 334 2.07 -1.32 13.17
C ARG A 334 2.62 -1.86 14.48
N THR A 335 2.49 -3.15 14.73
CA THR A 335 3.14 -3.82 15.87
C THR A 335 4.66 -3.77 15.71
N CYS A 336 5.38 -3.88 16.84
CA CYS A 336 6.84 -3.87 16.82
C CYS A 336 7.38 -5.03 15.98
N MET A 337 8.44 -4.77 15.19
CA MET A 337 9.17 -5.78 14.43
C MET A 337 9.73 -6.87 15.36
N GLN A 338 9.61 -8.13 14.95
CA GLN A 338 10.03 -9.28 15.72
C GLN A 338 11.44 -9.72 15.26
N TRP A 339 12.47 -9.21 15.94
CA TRP A 339 13.86 -9.48 15.61
C TRP A 339 14.36 -10.82 16.19
N SER A 340 13.95 -11.14 17.43
CA SER A 340 14.40 -12.35 18.13
C SER A 340 13.38 -12.84 19.16
N GLY A 341 13.66 -14.00 19.78
CA GLY A 341 12.92 -14.53 20.91
C GLY A 341 13.20 -13.81 22.25
N ALA A 342 14.05 -12.80 22.28
CA ALA A 342 14.38 -12.01 23.48
C ALA A 342 13.20 -11.12 23.93
N PRO A 343 13.22 -10.59 25.17
CA PRO A 343 12.18 -9.67 25.64
C PRO A 343 11.88 -8.53 24.67
N ASN A 344 10.61 -8.17 24.56
CA ASN A 344 10.12 -7.22 23.58
C ASN A 344 10.46 -7.56 22.11
N ALA A 345 10.58 -8.86 21.80
CA ALA A 345 10.98 -9.36 20.48
C ALA A 345 12.36 -8.85 20.00
N GLY A 346 13.25 -8.47 20.89
CA GLY A 346 14.52 -7.82 20.54
C GLY A 346 14.37 -6.42 19.94
N PHE A 347 13.18 -5.85 19.97
CA PHE A 347 12.89 -4.54 19.37
C PHE A 347 13.46 -3.38 20.19
N THR A 348 13.33 -3.46 21.53
CA THR A 348 13.82 -2.42 22.45
C THR A 348 14.08 -2.98 23.84
N ASN A 349 15.05 -2.38 24.53
CA ASN A 349 15.28 -2.65 25.96
C ASN A 349 14.36 -1.81 26.88
N GLY A 350 13.68 -0.80 26.33
CA GLY A 350 12.73 0.03 27.03
C GLY A 350 11.28 -0.42 26.83
N LYS A 351 10.35 0.50 27.07
CA LYS A 351 8.93 0.28 26.78
C LYS A 351 8.69 0.32 25.28
N PRO A 352 8.11 -0.74 24.67
CA PRO A 352 7.74 -0.71 23.26
C PRO A 352 6.77 0.44 22.96
N TRP A 353 6.91 1.06 21.81
CA TRP A 353 6.03 2.17 21.39
C TRP A 353 4.57 1.71 21.17
N PHE A 354 4.39 0.45 20.80
CA PHE A 354 3.11 -0.21 20.62
C PHE A 354 3.24 -1.70 21.01
N VAL A 355 2.21 -2.49 20.71
CA VAL A 355 2.11 -3.88 21.09
C VAL A 355 3.18 -4.74 20.41
N VAL A 356 3.76 -5.66 21.14
CA VAL A 356 4.54 -6.78 20.62
C VAL A 356 3.61 -7.99 20.52
N ASN A 357 3.53 -8.62 19.35
CA ASN A 357 2.71 -9.82 19.18
C ASN A 357 3.29 -10.95 20.04
N SER A 358 2.44 -11.66 20.80
CA SER A 358 2.85 -12.72 21.73
C SER A 358 3.58 -13.89 21.08
N ASN A 359 3.42 -14.07 19.77
CA ASN A 359 4.07 -15.12 18.98
C ASN A 359 5.52 -14.83 18.58
N TYR A 360 6.12 -13.76 19.10
CA TYR A 360 7.48 -13.35 18.74
C TYR A 360 8.56 -14.39 19.05
N LYS A 361 8.30 -15.32 19.96
CA LYS A 361 9.23 -16.41 20.27
C LYS A 361 9.35 -17.41 19.12
N ASP A 362 8.25 -17.58 18.34
CA ASP A 362 8.17 -18.53 17.24
C ASP A 362 8.36 -17.85 15.87
N ILE A 363 7.92 -16.59 15.74
CA ILE A 363 7.97 -15.81 14.51
C ILE A 363 8.93 -14.64 14.72
N ASN A 364 10.17 -14.78 14.30
CA ASN A 364 11.16 -13.71 14.39
C ASN A 364 12.28 -13.89 13.35
N VAL A 365 13.08 -12.86 13.15
CA VAL A 365 14.20 -12.89 12.19
C VAL A 365 15.24 -13.94 12.57
N GLU A 366 15.66 -13.96 13.85
CA GLU A 366 16.73 -14.81 14.34
C GLU A 366 16.45 -16.30 14.07
N SER A 367 15.22 -16.76 14.34
CA SER A 367 14.82 -18.16 14.12
C SER A 367 14.76 -18.57 12.64
N GLN A 368 14.74 -17.61 11.72
CA GLN A 368 14.60 -17.85 10.27
C GLN A 368 15.90 -17.65 9.48
N LEU A 369 16.92 -17.04 10.07
CA LEU A 369 18.17 -16.71 9.37
C LEU A 369 18.84 -17.95 8.76
N ASP A 370 18.96 -19.01 9.53
CA ASP A 370 19.70 -20.23 9.16
C ASP A 370 18.76 -21.37 8.71
N ASP A 371 17.44 -21.15 8.71
CA ASP A 371 16.48 -22.12 8.20
C ASP A 371 16.24 -21.92 6.69
N PRO A 372 16.77 -22.80 5.81
CA PRO A 372 16.56 -22.70 4.37
C PRO A 372 15.09 -22.85 3.96
N GLY A 373 14.28 -23.49 4.80
CA GLY A 373 12.84 -23.64 4.63
C GLY A 373 12.02 -22.45 5.11
N SER A 374 12.63 -21.40 5.67
CA SER A 374 11.93 -20.22 6.20
C SER A 374 11.30 -19.35 5.12
N ILE A 375 10.36 -18.47 5.54
CA ILE A 375 9.80 -17.44 4.68
C ILE A 375 10.88 -16.41 4.33
N LEU A 376 11.74 -16.04 5.29
CA LEU A 376 12.82 -15.07 5.09
C LEU A 376 13.77 -15.51 3.98
N ASN A 377 14.24 -16.76 4.01
CA ASN A 377 15.15 -17.27 2.99
C ASN A 377 14.45 -17.48 1.64
N PHE A 378 13.15 -17.79 1.65
CA PHE A 378 12.37 -17.76 0.41
C PHE A 378 12.36 -16.36 -0.25
N TYR A 379 12.10 -15.29 0.51
CA TYR A 379 12.16 -13.92 0.00
C TYR A 379 13.55 -13.57 -0.57
N ARG A 380 14.61 -13.92 0.16
CA ARG A 380 15.99 -13.68 -0.30
C ARG A 380 16.26 -14.38 -1.63
N ASN A 381 15.93 -15.65 -1.73
CA ASN A 381 16.15 -16.46 -2.92
C ASN A 381 15.30 -15.99 -4.11
N ALA A 382 14.02 -15.65 -3.87
CA ALA A 382 13.13 -15.16 -4.90
C ALA A 382 13.58 -13.79 -5.46
N LEU A 383 14.03 -12.87 -4.61
CA LEU A 383 14.55 -11.57 -5.01
C LEU A 383 15.90 -11.69 -5.74
N GLN A 384 16.76 -12.63 -5.32
CA GLN A 384 18.00 -12.92 -6.06
C GLN A 384 17.68 -13.51 -7.44
N PHE A 385 16.83 -14.54 -7.51
CA PHE A 385 16.39 -15.15 -8.76
C PHE A 385 15.78 -14.12 -9.72
N ARG A 386 14.99 -13.19 -9.19
CA ARG A 386 14.42 -12.09 -9.96
C ARG A 386 15.50 -11.23 -10.62
N ARG A 387 16.56 -10.88 -9.89
CA ARG A 387 17.68 -10.08 -10.43
C ARG A 387 18.42 -10.82 -11.54
N ASP A 388 18.59 -12.12 -11.39
CA ASP A 388 19.37 -12.95 -12.29
C ASP A 388 18.60 -13.39 -13.55
N ASN A 389 17.26 -13.20 -13.56
CA ASN A 389 16.40 -13.68 -14.63
C ASN A 389 15.55 -12.55 -15.25
N PRO A 390 16.00 -11.94 -16.35
CA PRO A 390 15.28 -10.86 -17.04
C PRO A 390 13.84 -11.20 -17.42
N VAL A 391 13.49 -12.47 -17.65
CA VAL A 391 12.10 -12.89 -17.94
C VAL A 391 11.14 -12.54 -16.81
N VAL A 392 11.61 -12.56 -15.56
CA VAL A 392 10.80 -12.15 -14.38
C VAL A 392 10.53 -10.65 -14.41
N ILE A 393 11.53 -9.85 -14.82
CA ILE A 393 11.47 -8.39 -14.76
C ILE A 393 10.77 -7.82 -15.99
N TYR A 394 11.11 -8.27 -17.19
CA TYR A 394 10.71 -7.64 -18.46
C TYR A 394 9.77 -8.48 -19.31
N GLY A 395 9.55 -9.76 -18.98
CA GLY A 395 8.64 -10.64 -19.72
C GLY A 395 7.22 -10.06 -19.82
N ASP A 396 6.48 -10.54 -20.81
CA ASP A 396 5.04 -10.29 -20.90
C ASP A 396 4.26 -11.03 -19.79
N TYR A 397 2.95 -10.92 -19.79
CA TYR A 397 2.13 -11.56 -18.77
C TYR A 397 0.92 -12.24 -19.41
N VAL A 398 0.77 -13.53 -19.12
CA VAL A 398 -0.39 -14.32 -19.55
C VAL A 398 -1.00 -15.03 -18.34
N GLU A 399 -2.24 -14.71 -18.00
CA GLU A 399 -2.98 -15.39 -16.94
C GLU A 399 -3.62 -16.67 -17.45
N HIS A 400 -3.44 -17.74 -16.69
CA HIS A 400 -4.16 -19.01 -16.87
C HIS A 400 -5.21 -19.18 -15.78
N MET A 401 -6.25 -19.95 -16.06
CA MET A 401 -7.33 -20.28 -15.12
C MET A 401 -7.99 -19.05 -14.47
N PRO A 402 -8.39 -17.99 -15.22
CA PRO A 402 -8.87 -16.73 -14.64
C PRO A 402 -10.12 -16.89 -13.76
N LYS A 403 -10.89 -17.95 -13.93
CA LYS A 403 -12.11 -18.23 -13.14
C LYS A 403 -11.85 -19.12 -11.92
N SER A 404 -10.65 -19.70 -11.76
CA SER A 404 -10.34 -20.50 -10.58
C SER A 404 -10.39 -19.64 -9.32
N LYS A 405 -11.08 -20.11 -8.29
CA LYS A 405 -11.18 -19.49 -6.97
C LYS A 405 -10.08 -19.96 -6.01
N GLU A 406 -9.22 -20.87 -6.44
CA GLU A 406 -8.29 -21.61 -5.61
C GLU A 406 -6.85 -21.51 -6.14
N LEU A 407 -6.68 -21.37 -7.46
CA LEU A 407 -5.37 -21.31 -8.10
C LEU A 407 -5.16 -19.96 -8.81
N TYR A 408 -3.99 -19.41 -8.59
CA TYR A 408 -3.45 -18.29 -9.37
C TYR A 408 -2.28 -18.80 -10.19
N VAL A 409 -2.46 -18.82 -11.52
CA VAL A 409 -1.49 -19.35 -12.48
C VAL A 409 -1.24 -18.32 -13.56
N TYR A 410 0.03 -18.03 -13.80
CA TYR A 410 0.42 -17.11 -14.88
C TYR A 410 1.78 -17.46 -15.47
N GLU A 411 2.01 -17.00 -16.68
CA GLU A 411 3.28 -17.07 -17.39
C GLU A 411 3.92 -15.71 -17.56
N ARG A 412 5.24 -15.74 -17.67
CA ARG A 412 6.08 -14.64 -18.16
C ARG A 412 6.90 -15.16 -19.32
N ASN A 413 6.93 -14.43 -20.45
CA ASN A 413 7.68 -14.83 -21.63
C ASN A 413 8.62 -13.72 -22.09
N LEU A 414 9.87 -14.07 -22.37
CA LEU A 414 10.88 -13.13 -22.87
C LEU A 414 11.96 -13.88 -23.66
N ALA A 415 12.15 -13.55 -24.94
CA ALA A 415 13.24 -14.05 -25.78
C ALA A 415 13.41 -15.58 -25.73
N GLY A 416 12.31 -16.32 -25.86
CA GLY A 416 12.30 -17.79 -25.85
C GLY A 416 12.34 -18.42 -24.46
N LYS A 417 12.56 -17.66 -23.39
CA LYS A 417 12.43 -18.14 -22.00
C LYS A 417 11.00 -17.98 -21.52
N LYS A 418 10.51 -18.97 -20.77
CA LYS A 418 9.18 -18.99 -20.18
C LYS A 418 9.29 -19.26 -18.68
N LEU A 419 8.66 -18.43 -17.86
CA LEU A 419 8.47 -18.66 -16.44
C LEU A 419 7.00 -18.97 -16.19
N LEU A 420 6.67 -20.14 -15.63
CA LEU A 420 5.33 -20.51 -15.18
C LEU A 420 5.27 -20.44 -13.65
N VAL A 421 4.33 -19.69 -13.11
CA VAL A 421 4.09 -19.53 -11.68
C VAL A 421 2.73 -20.11 -11.33
N ILE A 422 2.69 -21.03 -10.38
CA ILE A 422 1.49 -21.72 -9.90
C ILE A 422 1.41 -21.50 -8.40
N CYS A 423 0.35 -20.83 -7.93
CA CYS A 423 0.12 -20.54 -6.51
C CYS A 423 -1.28 -21.01 -6.09
N SER A 424 -1.35 -21.92 -5.12
CA SER A 424 -2.61 -22.27 -4.47
C SER A 424 -2.93 -21.26 -3.36
N TYR A 425 -4.19 -20.84 -3.29
CA TYR A 425 -4.80 -20.01 -2.23
C TYR A 425 -5.87 -20.79 -1.47
N SER A 426 -5.72 -22.12 -1.42
CA SER A 426 -6.69 -23.04 -0.82
C SER A 426 -6.06 -23.87 0.29
N GLU A 427 -6.80 -24.08 1.38
CA GLU A 427 -6.46 -25.07 2.41
C GLU A 427 -6.77 -26.53 1.97
N LYS A 428 -7.38 -26.69 0.81
CA LYS A 428 -7.73 -27.98 0.23
C LYS A 428 -6.74 -28.35 -0.88
N CYS A 429 -6.62 -29.63 -1.12
CA CYS A 429 -5.95 -30.12 -2.32
C CYS A 429 -6.77 -29.76 -3.56
N VAL A 430 -6.13 -29.19 -4.58
CA VAL A 430 -6.78 -28.72 -5.81
C VAL A 430 -6.06 -29.30 -7.02
N ARG A 431 -6.81 -29.83 -7.98
CA ARG A 431 -6.23 -30.32 -9.23
C ARG A 431 -5.77 -29.14 -10.08
N PHE A 432 -4.51 -29.19 -10.48
CA PHE A 432 -3.91 -28.34 -11.50
C PHE A 432 -3.60 -29.19 -12.74
N ASP A 433 -4.06 -28.75 -13.89
CA ASP A 433 -3.69 -29.29 -15.19
C ASP A 433 -2.88 -28.24 -15.95
N ALA A 434 -1.75 -28.65 -16.52
CA ALA A 434 -0.85 -27.76 -17.21
C ALA A 434 -1.55 -27.11 -18.42
N PRO A 435 -1.33 -25.82 -18.70
CA PRO A 435 -1.82 -25.19 -19.91
C PRO A 435 -1.35 -25.90 -21.16
N GLU A 436 -2.13 -25.78 -22.23
CA GLU A 436 -1.78 -26.39 -23.52
C GLU A 436 -0.38 -25.98 -23.99
N GLY A 437 0.40 -26.92 -24.47
CA GLY A 437 1.79 -26.71 -24.91
C GLY A 437 2.84 -26.61 -23.79
N ILE A 438 2.44 -26.84 -22.53
CA ILE A 438 3.36 -26.91 -21.40
C ILE A 438 3.42 -28.33 -20.87
N THR A 439 4.61 -28.90 -20.86
CA THR A 439 4.93 -30.16 -20.17
C THR A 439 5.70 -29.82 -18.90
N LEU A 440 5.18 -30.22 -17.74
CA LEU A 440 5.87 -30.02 -16.47
C LEU A 440 7.04 -30.98 -16.38
N ASP A 441 8.21 -30.43 -16.10
CA ASP A 441 9.46 -31.14 -15.93
C ASP A 441 10.09 -30.72 -14.62
N GLU A 442 10.35 -31.65 -13.71
CA GLU A 442 10.95 -31.37 -12.41
C GLU A 442 12.31 -30.67 -12.53
N THR A 443 13.07 -30.98 -13.56
CA THR A 443 14.38 -30.33 -13.81
C THR A 443 14.25 -28.84 -14.12
N LYS A 444 13.06 -28.38 -14.47
CA LYS A 444 12.72 -26.98 -14.72
C LYS A 444 12.11 -26.27 -13.52
N GLN A 445 11.80 -27.00 -12.45
CA GLN A 445 11.28 -26.38 -11.23
C GLN A 445 12.39 -25.64 -10.49
N VAL A 446 12.19 -24.33 -10.31
CA VAL A 446 13.15 -23.44 -9.64
C VAL A 446 12.72 -23.07 -8.22
N PHE A 447 11.43 -23.12 -7.91
CA PHE A 447 10.88 -22.92 -6.56
C PHE A 447 9.75 -23.89 -6.26
N GLY A 448 9.64 -24.28 -5.00
CA GLY A 448 8.54 -24.98 -4.37
C GLY A 448 8.53 -24.69 -2.87
N ASN A 449 7.38 -24.81 -2.24
CA ASN A 449 7.24 -24.62 -0.78
C ASN A 449 6.96 -25.94 -0.03
N TYR A 450 7.04 -27.04 -0.75
CA TYR A 450 6.96 -28.40 -0.21
C TYR A 450 8.02 -29.27 -0.87
N ASP A 451 8.45 -30.32 -0.17
CA ASP A 451 9.29 -31.36 -0.79
C ASP A 451 8.54 -32.07 -1.90
N ASN A 452 9.14 -32.13 -3.08
CA ASN A 452 8.52 -32.71 -4.24
C ASN A 452 8.94 -34.17 -4.40
N ASN A 453 7.96 -35.06 -4.33
CA ASN A 453 8.17 -36.52 -4.53
C ASN A 453 7.42 -37.08 -5.75
N PHE A 454 6.87 -36.26 -6.66
CA PHE A 454 6.03 -36.76 -7.73
C PHE A 454 6.23 -36.02 -9.04
N VAL A 455 6.67 -36.75 -10.05
CA VAL A 455 6.68 -36.35 -11.48
C VAL A 455 5.29 -36.55 -12.06
N ILE A 456 4.73 -35.51 -12.66
CA ILE A 456 3.50 -35.66 -13.44
C ILE A 456 3.60 -34.75 -14.67
N SER A 457 3.66 -35.34 -15.84
CA SER A 457 3.89 -34.63 -17.11
C SER A 457 2.85 -33.55 -17.45
N ASN A 458 1.58 -33.73 -17.04
CA ASN A 458 0.50 -32.86 -17.49
C ASN A 458 -0.32 -32.20 -16.33
N GLY A 459 0.12 -32.33 -15.09
CA GLY A 459 -0.56 -31.72 -13.95
C GLY A 459 -0.34 -32.47 -12.64
N PHE A 460 -0.79 -31.87 -11.55
CA PHE A 460 -0.66 -32.44 -10.21
C PHE A 460 -1.82 -31.97 -9.32
N THR A 461 -1.99 -32.60 -8.17
CA THR A 461 -2.91 -32.13 -7.14
C THR A 461 -2.11 -31.35 -6.12
N THR A 462 -2.44 -30.06 -5.93
CA THR A 462 -1.76 -29.20 -4.95
C THR A 462 -2.07 -29.65 -3.52
N ARG A 463 -1.11 -29.47 -2.65
CA ARG A 463 -1.31 -29.46 -1.19
C ARG A 463 -1.83 -28.07 -0.75
N PRO A 464 -2.26 -27.90 0.51
CA PRO A 464 -2.69 -26.58 1.00
C PRO A 464 -1.65 -25.51 0.75
N TYR A 465 -2.04 -24.41 0.08
CA TYR A 465 -1.17 -23.29 -0.29
C TYR A 465 0.13 -23.70 -1.00
N GLU A 466 0.13 -24.79 -1.74
CA GLU A 466 1.31 -25.20 -2.51
C GLU A 466 1.57 -24.22 -3.64
N MET A 467 2.84 -23.84 -3.80
CA MET A 467 3.31 -23.10 -4.94
C MET A 467 4.45 -23.82 -5.66
N ARG A 468 4.52 -23.69 -6.97
CA ARG A 468 5.61 -24.15 -7.82
C ARG A 468 5.92 -23.11 -8.88
N VAL A 469 7.20 -22.94 -9.17
CA VAL A 469 7.67 -22.04 -10.23
C VAL A 469 8.61 -22.83 -11.15
N TYR A 470 8.36 -22.77 -12.44
CA TYR A 470 9.13 -23.46 -13.48
C TYR A 470 9.74 -22.45 -14.43
N LEU A 471 11.01 -22.68 -14.85
CA LEU A 471 11.71 -21.90 -15.87
C LEU A 471 12.08 -22.82 -17.04
N PHE A 472 11.52 -22.52 -18.22
CA PHE A 472 11.74 -23.24 -19.48
C PHE A 472 12.64 -22.43 -20.42
#